data_c0249277af4d0424fac41c83883917bb
#
_entry.id   c0249277af4d0424fac41c83883917bb
#
_cell.length_a   1.000
_cell.length_b   1.000
_cell.length_c   1.000
_cell.angle_alpha   90.00
_cell.angle_beta   90.00
_cell.angle_gamma   90.00
#
_symmetry.space_group_name_H-M   'P 1'
#
loop_
_entity.id
_entity.type
_entity.pdbx_description
1 polymer ?
#
loop_
_entity_poly.entity_id
_entity_poly.type
_entity_poly.pdbx_seq_one_letter_code
_entity_poly.pdbx_strand_id
1 'polypeptide(L)'
;MTQSLSIRIIRPSFCWFMFVILAGTLLRLAIAQRGYNFDIASYRIVADIMANDGNVYQETQRYNYGPIWFYILSFIDTLPFPISDPLLSLRWKVTGFLSIIDIAIATCLYRWYGLKIATLFFLNPISIIITGYHCQFDNLAILCALISIKILDQNASIISYKTLLGLILLGLCLTIKHLLFLFPFWLAFKNTRWRDKLLTISIPYTLFLASFLPFLAKGGNGIINHVFLYRGFANAPFWHGVAPEVIINKIPIFLLFVGTLLVLGLFFRTKKPLESLYLYTIVLVIFSSAVANQYLAICIVAISVYSNFIYALYSIAGMLYLLASGDGLHFSLFQHYLGSNGNSGVIGYQELVFLLFLGLVLQLTPKEARTKILHLFKKYSLCLKQEITAQIKSPW
;
A
#
# COMPACT_ATOMS: atom_id res chain seq x y z
N MET A 1 44.85 -33.31 -4.01
CA MET A 1 43.85 -32.51 -3.26
C MET A 1 42.64 -32.31 -4.16
N THR A 2 41.66 -33.17 -4.10
CA THR A 2 40.40 -33.10 -4.85
C THR A 2 39.41 -32.28 -4.01
N GLN A 3 39.19 -31.00 -4.39
CA GLN A 3 38.08 -30.24 -3.82
C GLN A 3 36.77 -30.84 -4.32
N SER A 4 36.02 -31.48 -3.42
CA SER A 4 34.66 -31.92 -3.70
C SER A 4 33.79 -30.66 -3.88
N LEU A 5 33.33 -30.41 -5.09
CA LEU A 5 32.26 -29.46 -5.37
C LEU A 5 30.99 -29.91 -4.62
N SER A 6 30.72 -29.34 -3.45
CA SER A 6 29.44 -29.53 -2.76
C SER A 6 28.33 -28.88 -3.58
N ILE A 7 27.61 -29.69 -4.35
CA ILE A 7 26.38 -29.26 -5.01
C ILE A 7 25.41 -28.83 -3.90
N ARG A 8 25.23 -27.52 -3.71
CA ARG A 8 24.20 -26.99 -2.80
C ARG A 8 22.84 -27.38 -3.37
N ILE A 9 22.22 -28.41 -2.78
CA ILE A 9 20.83 -28.77 -3.12
C ILE A 9 19.94 -27.55 -2.88
N ILE A 10 19.35 -27.02 -3.95
CA ILE A 10 18.41 -25.89 -3.88
C ILE A 10 17.20 -26.35 -3.06
N ARG A 11 16.86 -25.65 -2.00
CA ARG A 11 15.72 -26.01 -1.15
C ARG A 11 14.42 -25.95 -1.97
N PRO A 12 13.53 -26.94 -1.90
CA PRO A 12 12.26 -26.95 -2.64
C PRO A 12 11.42 -25.66 -2.46
N SER A 13 11.45 -25.07 -1.27
CA SER A 13 10.77 -23.80 -0.99
C SER A 13 11.29 -22.63 -1.82
N PHE A 14 12.57 -22.65 -2.23
CA PHE A 14 13.13 -21.62 -3.09
C PHE A 14 12.64 -21.77 -4.54
N CYS A 15 12.54 -23.00 -5.06
CA CYS A 15 11.97 -23.25 -6.39
C CYS A 15 10.51 -22.76 -6.46
N TRP A 16 9.71 -23.07 -5.43
CA TRP A 16 8.35 -22.55 -5.32
C TRP A 16 8.29 -21.03 -5.22
N PHE A 17 9.20 -20.41 -4.49
CA PHE A 17 9.31 -18.94 -4.43
C PHE A 17 9.58 -18.35 -5.81
N MET A 18 10.54 -18.92 -6.56
CA MET A 18 10.83 -18.44 -7.94
C MET A 18 9.64 -18.62 -8.89
N PHE A 19 8.88 -19.71 -8.76
CA PHE A 19 7.65 -19.91 -9.51
C PHE A 19 6.59 -18.84 -9.18
N VAL A 20 6.39 -18.52 -7.91
CA VAL A 20 5.49 -17.45 -7.46
C VAL A 20 5.91 -16.10 -8.04
N ILE A 21 7.21 -15.78 -8.01
CA ILE A 21 7.75 -14.54 -8.59
C ILE A 21 7.48 -14.49 -10.10
N LEU A 22 7.80 -15.55 -10.82
CA LEU A 22 7.56 -15.61 -12.27
C LEU A 22 6.06 -15.44 -12.60
N ALA A 23 5.19 -16.23 -11.98
CA ALA A 23 3.75 -16.18 -12.22
C ALA A 23 3.15 -14.79 -11.90
N GLY A 24 3.48 -14.21 -10.73
CA GLY A 24 2.97 -12.90 -10.33
C GLY A 24 3.49 -11.76 -11.20
N THR A 25 4.74 -11.85 -11.69
CA THR A 25 5.29 -10.86 -12.63
C THR A 25 4.59 -10.95 -13.99
N LEU A 26 4.40 -12.16 -14.52
CA LEU A 26 3.67 -12.36 -15.79
C LEU A 26 2.24 -11.83 -15.71
N LEU A 27 1.55 -12.04 -14.59
CA LEU A 27 0.21 -11.49 -14.37
C LEU A 27 0.20 -9.95 -14.38
N ARG A 28 1.15 -9.28 -13.73
CA ARG A 28 1.27 -7.81 -13.75
C ARG A 28 1.51 -7.28 -15.16
N LEU A 29 2.42 -7.91 -15.90
CA LEU A 29 2.71 -7.54 -17.28
C LEU A 29 1.52 -7.81 -18.21
N ALA A 30 0.80 -8.92 -18.05
CA ALA A 30 -0.41 -9.21 -18.81
C ALA A 30 -1.52 -8.16 -18.56
N ILE A 31 -1.69 -7.73 -17.31
CA ILE A 31 -2.64 -6.66 -16.96
C ILE A 31 -2.20 -5.31 -17.52
N ALA A 32 -0.90 -5.03 -17.60
CA ALA A 32 -0.38 -3.81 -18.18
C ALA A 32 -0.79 -3.60 -19.65
N GLN A 33 -1.18 -4.64 -20.37
CA GLN A 33 -1.68 -4.52 -21.74
C GLN A 33 -3.14 -4.06 -21.85
N ARG A 34 -3.89 -4.05 -20.75
CA ARG A 34 -5.34 -3.79 -20.73
C ARG A 34 -5.76 -2.34 -20.82
N GLY A 35 -4.89 -1.45 -21.25
CA GLY A 35 -5.16 -0.02 -21.33
C GLY A 35 -4.39 0.76 -20.26
N TYR A 36 -4.71 2.00 -20.06
CA TYR A 36 -4.04 2.87 -19.10
C TYR A 36 -5.08 3.72 -18.35
N ASN A 37 -4.73 4.13 -17.15
CA ASN A 37 -5.52 5.05 -16.37
C ASN A 37 -4.95 6.47 -16.43
N PHE A 38 -5.63 7.39 -15.73
CA PHE A 38 -5.25 8.80 -15.63
C PHE A 38 -3.81 9.01 -15.11
N ASP A 39 -3.31 8.13 -14.23
CA ASP A 39 -1.99 8.30 -13.62
C ASP A 39 -0.85 8.12 -14.63
N ILE A 40 -0.95 7.16 -15.55
CA ILE A 40 0.06 7.00 -16.61
C ILE A 40 0.12 8.22 -17.53
N ALA A 41 -1.03 8.82 -17.87
CA ALA A 41 -1.03 10.08 -18.63
C ALA A 41 -0.37 11.21 -17.81
N SER A 42 -0.56 11.25 -16.48
CA SER A 42 0.13 12.19 -15.60
C SER A 42 1.65 11.96 -15.58
N TYR A 43 2.07 10.69 -15.53
CA TYR A 43 3.47 10.33 -15.56
C TYR A 43 4.15 10.70 -16.89
N ARG A 44 3.43 10.59 -18.03
CA ARG A 44 3.94 11.05 -19.32
C ARG A 44 4.20 12.55 -19.31
N ILE A 45 3.26 13.37 -18.84
CA ILE A 45 3.43 14.81 -18.69
C ILE A 45 4.67 15.13 -17.85
N VAL A 46 4.83 14.45 -16.72
CA VAL A 46 5.98 14.64 -15.82
C VAL A 46 7.30 14.27 -16.49
N ALA A 47 7.34 13.15 -17.23
CA ALA A 47 8.53 12.72 -17.95
C ALA A 47 8.90 13.73 -19.06
N ASP A 48 7.91 14.25 -19.80
CA ASP A 48 8.11 15.28 -20.83
C ASP A 48 8.66 16.60 -20.24
N ILE A 49 8.14 17.05 -19.10
CA ILE A 49 8.66 18.23 -18.39
C ILE A 49 10.13 18.01 -18.00
N MET A 50 10.45 16.85 -17.43
CA MET A 50 11.81 16.51 -17.02
C MET A 50 12.79 16.39 -18.21
N ALA A 51 12.33 15.88 -19.35
CA ALA A 51 13.12 15.79 -20.56
C ALA A 51 13.50 17.17 -21.16
N ASN A 52 12.72 18.21 -20.81
CA ASN A 52 12.93 19.60 -21.23
C ASN A 52 13.53 20.48 -20.09
N ASP A 53 14.16 19.87 -19.08
CA ASP A 53 14.73 20.56 -17.92
C ASP A 53 13.74 21.50 -17.19
N GLY A 54 12.46 21.18 -17.27
CA GLY A 54 11.37 21.95 -16.66
C GLY A 54 11.20 21.70 -15.15
N ASN A 55 10.40 22.55 -14.49
CA ASN A 55 10.07 22.39 -13.10
C ASN A 55 8.68 21.78 -12.96
N VAL A 56 8.63 20.49 -12.58
CA VAL A 56 7.38 19.73 -12.45
C VAL A 56 6.34 20.43 -11.56
N TYR A 57 6.75 21.05 -10.45
CA TYR A 57 5.83 21.73 -9.54
C TYR A 57 5.30 23.06 -10.08
N GLN A 58 5.97 23.65 -11.07
CA GLN A 58 5.51 24.87 -11.73
C GLN A 58 4.60 24.56 -12.92
N GLU A 59 4.93 23.52 -13.70
CA GLU A 59 4.39 23.32 -15.04
C GLU A 59 3.17 22.38 -15.07
N THR A 60 2.95 21.58 -14.00
CA THR A 60 1.77 20.72 -13.95
C THR A 60 1.11 20.67 -12.58
N GLN A 61 -0.23 20.62 -12.58
CA GLN A 61 -1.04 20.38 -11.38
C GLN A 61 -1.25 18.87 -11.12
N ARG A 62 -0.77 18.01 -12.02
CA ARG A 62 -0.99 16.57 -11.99
C ARG A 62 0.08 15.81 -11.22
N TYR A 63 0.88 16.50 -10.41
CA TYR A 63 1.92 15.90 -9.58
C TYR A 63 1.84 16.41 -8.13
N ASN A 64 1.58 15.48 -7.21
CA ASN A 64 1.35 15.77 -5.80
C ASN A 64 2.25 14.95 -4.85
N TYR A 65 3.43 14.54 -5.33
CA TYR A 65 4.38 13.70 -4.58
C TYR A 65 5.70 14.43 -4.33
N GLY A 66 6.61 13.78 -3.59
CA GLY A 66 7.96 14.26 -3.42
C GLY A 66 8.81 14.08 -4.69
N PRO A 67 10.00 14.72 -4.78
CA PRO A 67 10.74 14.82 -6.03
C PRO A 67 11.37 13.51 -6.52
N ILE A 68 11.59 12.52 -5.66
CA ILE A 68 12.28 11.29 -6.05
C ILE A 68 11.56 10.57 -7.18
N TRP A 69 10.22 10.56 -7.17
CA TRP A 69 9.46 9.81 -8.17
C TRP A 69 9.60 10.38 -9.58
N PHE A 70 9.61 11.70 -9.78
CA PHE A 70 9.79 12.23 -11.12
C PHE A 70 11.21 12.01 -11.68
N TYR A 71 12.24 11.97 -10.84
CA TYR A 71 13.58 11.57 -11.30
C TYR A 71 13.59 10.08 -11.72
N ILE A 72 12.91 9.22 -10.98
CA ILE A 72 12.78 7.80 -11.37
C ILE A 72 12.00 7.68 -12.68
N LEU A 73 10.92 8.42 -12.87
CA LEU A 73 10.14 8.44 -14.11
C LEU A 73 10.97 8.90 -15.30
N SER A 74 11.71 10.01 -15.13
CA SER A 74 12.63 10.52 -16.14
C SER A 74 13.65 9.45 -16.56
N PHE A 75 14.29 8.81 -15.58
CA PHE A 75 15.23 7.71 -15.85
C PHE A 75 14.54 6.52 -16.57
N ILE A 76 13.39 6.09 -16.11
CA ILE A 76 12.64 4.98 -16.73
C ILE A 76 12.26 5.31 -18.16
N ASP A 77 11.88 6.55 -18.45
CA ASP A 77 11.48 6.96 -19.79
C ASP A 77 12.65 6.91 -20.80
N THR A 78 13.89 7.19 -20.36
CA THR A 78 15.07 7.08 -21.23
C THR A 78 15.43 5.67 -21.65
N LEU A 79 14.92 4.63 -20.94
CA LEU A 79 15.23 3.25 -21.26
C LEU A 79 14.63 2.86 -22.62
N PRO A 80 15.41 2.21 -23.52
CA PRO A 80 14.88 1.74 -24.79
C PRO A 80 13.82 0.66 -24.59
N PHE A 81 12.71 0.74 -25.35
CA PHE A 81 11.65 -0.26 -25.26
C PHE A 81 11.00 -0.45 -26.66
N PRO A 82 10.75 -1.69 -27.11
CA PRO A 82 10.33 -1.98 -28.49
C PRO A 82 8.83 -1.74 -28.73
N ILE A 83 8.23 -0.73 -28.13
CA ILE A 83 6.84 -0.30 -28.36
C ILE A 83 6.85 1.14 -28.82
N SER A 84 6.26 1.40 -29.97
CA SER A 84 6.20 2.73 -30.61
C SER A 84 5.24 3.70 -29.93
N ASP A 85 4.15 3.20 -29.30
CA ASP A 85 3.24 4.03 -28.51
C ASP A 85 3.92 4.52 -27.23
N PRO A 86 4.10 5.83 -27.05
CA PRO A 86 4.83 6.38 -25.91
C PRO A 86 4.15 6.08 -24.54
N LEU A 87 2.81 6.09 -24.47
CA LEU A 87 2.07 5.82 -23.25
C LEU A 87 2.16 4.34 -22.86
N LEU A 88 1.99 3.45 -23.84
CA LEU A 88 2.10 2.02 -23.62
C LEU A 88 3.55 1.62 -23.27
N SER A 89 4.53 2.22 -23.95
CA SER A 89 5.94 2.03 -23.64
C SER A 89 6.26 2.43 -22.21
N LEU A 90 5.89 3.64 -21.80
CA LEU A 90 6.10 4.13 -20.43
C LEU A 90 5.41 3.20 -19.41
N ARG A 91 4.18 2.80 -19.68
CA ARG A 91 3.45 1.89 -18.81
C ARG A 91 4.17 0.56 -18.56
N TRP A 92 4.66 -0.08 -19.62
CA TRP A 92 5.41 -1.33 -19.52
C TRP A 92 6.68 -1.16 -18.70
N LYS A 93 7.43 -0.09 -18.95
CA LYS A 93 8.64 0.25 -18.22
C LYS A 93 8.34 0.48 -16.72
N VAL A 94 7.32 1.28 -16.41
CA VAL A 94 6.91 1.55 -15.03
C VAL A 94 6.42 0.27 -14.35
N THR A 95 5.56 -0.52 -15.00
CA THR A 95 5.10 -1.82 -14.44
C THR A 95 6.26 -2.77 -14.18
N GLY A 96 7.24 -2.84 -15.10
CA GLY A 96 8.45 -3.64 -14.94
C GLY A 96 9.26 -3.19 -13.71
N PHE A 97 9.52 -1.89 -13.60
CA PHE A 97 10.23 -1.32 -12.44
C PHE A 97 9.48 -1.60 -11.13
N LEU A 98 8.18 -1.35 -11.08
CA LEU A 98 7.38 -1.59 -9.87
C LEU A 98 7.29 -3.09 -9.52
N SER A 99 7.30 -3.97 -10.53
CA SER A 99 7.38 -5.41 -10.29
C SER A 99 8.70 -5.81 -9.62
N ILE A 100 9.82 -5.16 -9.96
CA ILE A 100 11.12 -5.36 -9.27
C ILE A 100 11.01 -4.92 -7.80
N ILE A 101 10.34 -3.81 -7.52
CA ILE A 101 10.08 -3.36 -6.15
C ILE A 101 9.23 -4.38 -5.38
N ASP A 102 8.18 -4.89 -5.98
CA ASP A 102 7.33 -5.93 -5.38
C ASP A 102 8.11 -7.23 -5.12
N ILE A 103 9.03 -7.63 -6.03
CA ILE A 103 9.94 -8.76 -5.84
C ILE A 103 10.86 -8.52 -4.63
N ALA A 104 11.39 -7.30 -4.48
CA ALA A 104 12.22 -6.95 -3.33
C ALA A 104 11.44 -7.07 -2.01
N ILE A 105 10.20 -6.57 -1.95
CA ILE A 105 9.31 -6.76 -0.79
C ILE A 105 9.05 -8.25 -0.54
N ALA A 106 8.66 -9.00 -1.58
CA ALA A 106 8.41 -10.44 -1.46
C ALA A 106 9.64 -11.20 -0.96
N THR A 107 10.83 -10.80 -1.40
CA THR A 107 12.12 -11.38 -0.93
C THR A 107 12.36 -11.07 0.55
N CYS A 108 12.09 -9.86 1.01
CA CYS A 108 12.13 -9.51 2.42
C CYS A 108 11.15 -10.37 3.24
N LEU A 109 9.91 -10.49 2.77
CA LEU A 109 8.88 -11.30 3.43
C LEU A 109 9.23 -12.79 3.43
N TYR A 110 9.77 -13.32 2.32
CA TYR A 110 10.25 -14.69 2.25
C TYR A 110 11.33 -14.99 3.29
N ARG A 111 12.31 -14.07 3.43
CA ARG A 111 13.39 -14.19 4.40
C ARG A 111 12.94 -14.07 5.86
N TRP A 112 11.95 -13.21 6.13
CA TRP A 112 11.52 -12.93 7.50
C TRP A 112 10.40 -13.86 7.99
N TYR A 113 9.50 -14.27 7.09
CA TYR A 113 8.26 -14.99 7.44
C TYR A 113 8.03 -16.25 6.62
N GLY A 114 8.87 -16.55 5.61
CA GLY A 114 8.78 -17.74 4.78
C GLY A 114 7.86 -17.62 3.56
N LEU A 115 7.78 -18.73 2.81
CA LEU A 115 7.13 -18.81 1.50
C LEU A 115 5.66 -18.38 1.53
N LYS A 116 4.89 -18.86 2.52
CA LYS A 116 3.45 -18.56 2.61
C LYS A 116 3.15 -17.06 2.58
N ILE A 117 3.84 -16.29 3.40
CA ILE A 117 3.61 -14.85 3.54
C ILE A 117 4.05 -14.10 2.28
N ALA A 118 5.20 -14.46 1.72
CA ALA A 118 5.67 -13.92 0.44
C ALA A 118 4.68 -14.19 -0.70
N THR A 119 4.10 -15.40 -0.76
CA THR A 119 3.07 -15.77 -1.75
C THR A 119 1.79 -14.96 -1.56
N LEU A 120 1.29 -14.84 -0.32
CA LEU A 120 0.10 -14.05 -0.01
C LEU A 120 0.24 -12.57 -0.40
N PHE A 121 1.44 -12.00 -0.29
CA PHE A 121 1.72 -10.66 -0.76
C PHE A 121 1.83 -10.58 -2.29
N PHE A 122 2.71 -11.41 -2.87
CA PHE A 122 3.10 -11.25 -4.27
C PHE A 122 2.02 -11.66 -5.26
N LEU A 123 1.19 -12.67 -4.91
CA LEU A 123 0.02 -13.09 -5.67
C LEU A 123 -1.29 -12.46 -5.19
N ASN A 124 -1.24 -11.47 -4.29
CA ASN A 124 -2.45 -10.75 -3.91
C ASN A 124 -3.05 -10.04 -5.12
N PRO A 125 -4.33 -10.30 -5.47
CA PRO A 125 -4.91 -9.76 -6.69
C PRO A 125 -5.02 -8.23 -6.69
N ILE A 126 -5.24 -7.59 -5.53
CA ILE A 126 -5.20 -6.12 -5.42
C ILE A 126 -3.81 -5.61 -5.79
N SER A 127 -2.74 -6.20 -5.23
CA SER A 127 -1.36 -5.81 -5.54
C SER A 127 -1.04 -5.98 -7.03
N ILE A 128 -1.48 -7.08 -7.65
CA ILE A 128 -1.28 -7.35 -9.08
C ILE A 128 -1.96 -6.28 -9.94
N ILE A 129 -3.22 -5.93 -9.64
CA ILE A 129 -3.98 -4.94 -10.40
C ILE A 129 -3.41 -3.53 -10.18
N ILE A 130 -3.09 -3.16 -8.95
CA ILE A 130 -2.57 -1.82 -8.66
C ILE A 130 -1.18 -1.62 -9.28
N THR A 131 -0.29 -2.61 -9.23
CA THR A 131 1.02 -2.52 -9.88
C THR A 131 0.90 -2.59 -11.41
N GLY A 132 0.09 -3.52 -11.95
CA GLY A 132 0.00 -3.76 -13.38
C GLY A 132 -0.87 -2.74 -14.13
N TYR A 133 -2.02 -2.33 -13.57
CA TYR A 133 -2.96 -1.41 -14.23
C TYR A 133 -2.81 0.03 -13.76
N HIS A 134 -2.80 0.27 -12.47
CA HIS A 134 -2.71 1.64 -11.93
C HIS A 134 -1.28 2.18 -11.93
N CYS A 135 -0.25 1.32 -12.03
CA CYS A 135 1.16 1.69 -12.01
C CYS A 135 1.54 2.55 -10.79
N GLN A 136 0.97 2.23 -9.62
CA GLN A 136 1.17 3.02 -8.41
C GLN A 136 2.42 2.60 -7.65
N PHE A 137 3.19 3.58 -7.25
CA PHE A 137 4.51 3.40 -6.62
C PHE A 137 4.50 3.41 -5.08
N ASP A 138 3.33 3.22 -4.44
CA ASP A 138 3.20 3.12 -2.98
C ASP A 138 4.16 2.08 -2.41
N ASN A 139 4.31 0.95 -3.09
CA ASN A 139 5.20 -0.13 -2.68
C ASN A 139 6.68 0.26 -2.65
N LEU A 140 7.10 1.26 -3.44
CA LEU A 140 8.47 1.78 -3.35
C LEU A 140 8.71 2.48 -2.00
N ALA A 141 7.77 3.30 -1.56
CA ALA A 141 7.82 3.94 -0.25
C ALA A 141 7.73 2.88 0.88
N ILE A 142 6.86 1.88 0.73
CA ILE A 142 6.71 0.78 1.69
C ILE A 142 8.00 -0.05 1.79
N LEU A 143 8.68 -0.34 0.68
CA LEU A 143 9.98 -1.05 0.70
C LEU A 143 11.03 -0.27 1.48
N CYS A 144 11.16 1.03 1.22
CA CYS A 144 12.07 1.90 1.97
C CYS A 144 11.73 1.90 3.47
N ALA A 145 10.45 1.96 3.82
CA ALA A 145 9.99 1.90 5.20
C ALA A 145 10.29 0.55 5.84
N LEU A 146 10.04 -0.56 5.17
CA LEU A 146 10.34 -1.91 5.68
C LEU A 146 11.83 -2.07 6.02
N ILE A 147 12.71 -1.62 5.12
CA ILE A 147 14.16 -1.67 5.34
C ILE A 147 14.56 -0.74 6.50
N SER A 148 14.05 0.51 6.49
CA SER A 148 14.25 1.49 7.56
C SER A 148 13.91 0.89 8.93
N ILE A 149 12.67 0.40 9.05
CA ILE A 149 12.15 -0.11 10.32
C ILE A 149 12.85 -1.39 10.76
N LYS A 150 13.26 -2.24 9.82
CA LYS A 150 14.06 -3.43 10.14
C LYS A 150 15.42 -3.07 10.73
N ILE A 151 16.04 -2.01 10.22
CA ILE A 151 17.29 -1.47 10.76
C ILE A 151 17.07 -0.88 12.17
N LEU A 152 15.99 -0.12 12.37
CA LEU A 152 15.63 0.50 13.64
C LEU A 152 15.26 -0.56 14.70
N ASP A 153 14.55 -1.62 14.33
CA ASP A 153 14.12 -2.71 15.21
C ASP A 153 15.30 -3.50 15.81
N GLN A 154 16.44 -3.50 15.12
CA GLN A 154 17.66 -4.22 15.53
C GLN A 154 18.58 -3.40 16.44
N ASN A 155 18.32 -2.11 16.68
CA ASN A 155 19.23 -1.22 17.38
C ASN A 155 18.57 -0.58 18.60
N ALA A 156 19.21 -0.75 19.74
CA ALA A 156 18.75 -0.17 21.00
C ALA A 156 19.21 1.30 21.23
N SER A 157 20.23 1.76 20.51
CA SER A 157 20.81 3.12 20.69
C SER A 157 20.45 4.03 19.53
N ILE A 158 19.87 5.19 19.84
CA ILE A 158 19.46 6.18 18.84
C ILE A 158 20.65 6.94 18.21
N ILE A 159 21.82 6.88 18.84
CA ILE A 159 23.03 7.58 18.38
C ILE A 159 23.91 6.68 17.49
N SER A 160 23.46 5.47 17.15
CA SER A 160 24.21 4.61 16.25
C SER A 160 24.06 5.06 14.79
N TYR A 161 25.13 4.84 13.97
CA TYR A 161 25.05 5.10 12.53
C TYR A 161 23.92 4.33 11.86
N LYS A 162 23.59 3.14 12.37
CA LYS A 162 22.48 2.31 11.87
C LYS A 162 21.12 2.97 12.12
N THR A 163 20.95 3.54 13.33
CA THR A 163 19.72 4.27 13.63
C THR A 163 19.59 5.51 12.76
N LEU A 164 20.69 6.27 12.58
CA LEU A 164 20.70 7.40 11.67
C LEU A 164 20.35 6.97 10.23
N LEU A 165 20.94 5.89 9.73
CA LEU A 165 20.61 5.32 8.41
C LEU A 165 19.12 4.95 8.33
N GLY A 166 18.57 4.30 9.35
CA GLY A 166 17.15 3.97 9.41
C GLY A 166 16.25 5.21 9.32
N LEU A 167 16.56 6.28 10.06
CA LEU A 167 15.79 7.53 10.01
C LEU A 167 15.94 8.27 8.68
N ILE A 168 17.13 8.24 8.06
CA ILE A 168 17.35 8.76 6.71
C ILE A 168 16.50 8.01 5.70
N LEU A 169 16.49 6.67 5.73
CA LEU A 169 15.65 5.87 4.85
C LEU A 169 14.15 6.14 5.07
N LEU A 170 13.72 6.43 6.30
CA LEU A 170 12.35 6.85 6.57
C LEU A 170 12.06 8.23 5.95
N GLY A 171 13.00 9.16 6.01
CA GLY A 171 12.90 10.44 5.31
C GLY A 171 12.82 10.29 3.79
N LEU A 172 13.63 9.41 3.19
CA LEU A 172 13.54 9.06 1.77
C LEU A 172 12.18 8.45 1.42
N CYS A 173 11.62 7.61 2.28
CA CYS A 173 10.25 7.10 2.11
C CYS A 173 9.24 8.25 1.98
N LEU A 174 9.32 9.29 2.82
CA LEU A 174 8.44 10.45 2.75
C LEU A 174 8.67 11.26 1.46
N THR A 175 9.91 11.38 0.99
CA THR A 175 10.25 12.08 -0.27
C THR A 175 9.82 11.33 -1.53
N ILE A 176 9.62 10.02 -1.45
CA ILE A 176 9.02 9.24 -2.54
C ILE A 176 7.50 9.49 -2.53
N LYS A 177 6.85 9.15 -1.43
CA LYS A 177 5.40 9.31 -1.25
C LYS A 177 5.09 9.47 0.23
N HIS A 178 4.47 10.57 0.61
CA HIS A 178 4.25 10.96 2.01
C HIS A 178 3.13 10.19 2.74
N LEU A 179 2.79 8.99 2.27
CA LEU A 179 1.78 8.12 2.90
C LEU A 179 2.10 7.77 4.37
N LEU A 180 3.38 7.71 4.72
CA LEU A 180 3.82 7.47 6.10
C LEU A 180 4.09 8.76 6.89
N PHE A 181 3.46 9.89 6.50
CA PHE A 181 3.76 11.21 7.08
C PHE A 181 3.63 11.23 8.61
N LEU A 182 2.63 10.59 9.20
CA LEU A 182 2.46 10.54 10.66
C LEU A 182 3.22 9.40 11.34
N PHE A 183 3.88 8.53 10.61
CA PHE A 183 4.56 7.37 11.19
C PHE A 183 5.79 7.71 12.05
N PRO A 184 6.59 8.78 11.80
CA PRO A 184 7.62 9.22 12.70
C PRO A 184 7.11 9.49 14.11
N PHE A 185 5.87 9.99 14.29
CA PHE A 185 5.26 10.16 15.62
C PHE A 185 4.99 8.81 16.31
N TRP A 186 4.53 7.78 15.57
CA TRP A 186 4.33 6.44 16.12
C TRP A 186 5.63 5.86 16.68
N LEU A 187 6.74 6.09 16.01
CA LEU A 187 8.06 5.70 16.48
C LEU A 187 8.51 6.54 17.68
N ALA A 188 8.27 7.84 17.64
CA ALA A 188 8.63 8.76 18.72
C ALA A 188 7.88 8.45 20.03
N PHE A 189 6.61 8.03 19.95
CA PHE A 189 5.82 7.63 21.12
C PHE A 189 6.41 6.42 21.87
N LYS A 190 7.26 5.62 21.25
CA LYS A 190 7.95 4.48 21.86
C LYS A 190 9.17 4.92 22.70
N ASN A 191 9.76 6.06 22.38
CA ASN A 191 10.95 6.56 23.03
C ASN A 191 10.60 7.18 24.38
N THR A 192 11.42 6.93 25.39
CA THR A 192 11.24 7.51 26.72
C THR A 192 11.89 8.89 26.81
N ARG A 193 13.10 9.04 26.22
CA ARG A 193 13.86 10.28 26.26
C ARG A 193 13.33 11.27 25.21
N TRP A 194 13.13 12.52 25.62
CA TRP A 194 12.61 13.57 24.75
C TRP A 194 13.52 13.84 23.54
N ARG A 195 14.85 13.78 23.74
CA ARG A 195 15.84 13.92 22.66
C ARG A 195 15.65 12.89 21.57
N ASP A 196 15.40 11.65 21.96
CA ASP A 196 15.20 10.54 21.03
C ASP A 196 13.89 10.71 20.23
N LYS A 197 12.85 11.23 20.89
CA LYS A 197 11.60 11.62 20.20
C LYS A 197 11.86 12.69 19.16
N LEU A 198 12.60 13.74 19.53
CA LEU A 198 12.89 14.85 18.65
C LEU A 198 13.68 14.38 17.41
N LEU A 199 14.75 13.59 17.60
CA LEU A 199 15.55 13.07 16.48
C LEU A 199 14.73 12.15 15.56
N THR A 200 13.88 11.30 16.14
CA THR A 200 12.99 10.40 15.37
C THR A 200 12.01 11.16 14.49
N ILE A 201 11.56 12.33 14.92
CA ILE A 201 10.64 13.18 14.14
C ILE A 201 11.44 14.07 13.19
N SER A 202 12.45 14.80 13.71
CA SER A 202 13.10 15.87 12.95
C SER A 202 13.89 15.35 11.74
N ILE A 203 14.63 14.25 11.86
CA ILE A 203 15.47 13.74 10.77
C ILE A 203 14.63 13.41 9.52
N PRO A 204 13.56 12.57 9.59
CA PRO A 204 12.75 12.28 8.44
C PRO A 204 12.06 13.51 7.83
N TYR A 205 11.55 14.41 8.66
CA TYR A 205 10.90 15.62 8.16
C TYR A 205 11.86 16.63 7.56
N THR A 206 13.06 16.79 8.15
CA THR A 206 14.09 17.67 7.58
C THR A 206 14.48 17.19 6.16
N LEU A 207 14.69 15.89 5.97
CA LEU A 207 14.98 15.32 4.65
C LEU A 207 13.81 15.52 3.67
N PHE A 208 12.59 15.27 4.12
CA PHE A 208 11.39 15.47 3.31
C PHE A 208 11.26 16.94 2.87
N LEU A 209 11.34 17.90 3.79
CA LEU A 209 11.23 19.32 3.49
C LEU A 209 12.43 19.82 2.65
N ALA A 210 13.65 19.39 2.99
CA ALA A 210 14.85 19.76 2.24
C ALA A 210 14.82 19.27 0.79
N SER A 211 14.13 18.18 0.50
CA SER A 211 14.00 17.66 -0.87
C SER A 211 13.33 18.63 -1.84
N PHE A 212 12.52 19.56 -1.35
CA PHE A 212 11.82 20.57 -2.15
C PHE A 212 12.67 21.83 -2.40
N LEU A 213 13.75 22.06 -1.64
CA LEU A 213 14.55 23.29 -1.72
C LEU A 213 14.98 23.67 -3.15
N PRO A 214 15.45 22.73 -4.02
CA PRO A 214 15.86 23.06 -5.37
C PRO A 214 14.73 23.63 -6.24
N PHE A 215 13.48 23.36 -5.88
CA PHE A 215 12.30 23.68 -6.69
C PHE A 215 11.53 24.92 -6.19
N LEU A 216 11.87 25.43 -4.98
CA LEU A 216 11.10 26.50 -4.33
C LEU A 216 11.07 27.81 -5.13
N ALA A 217 12.18 28.20 -5.76
CA ALA A 217 12.31 29.48 -6.44
C ALA A 217 11.28 29.69 -7.56
N LYS A 218 10.97 28.61 -8.31
CA LYS A 218 10.02 28.66 -9.43
C LYS A 218 8.73 27.90 -9.15
N GLY A 219 8.77 26.83 -8.35
CA GLY A 219 7.66 25.91 -8.10
C GLY A 219 7.02 26.02 -6.70
N GLY A 220 7.39 27.01 -5.89
CA GLY A 220 6.95 27.10 -4.49
C GLY A 220 5.42 27.09 -4.32
N ASN A 221 4.68 27.83 -5.14
CA ASN A 221 3.21 27.82 -5.12
C ASN A 221 2.63 26.44 -5.48
N GLY A 222 3.22 25.77 -6.47
CA GLY A 222 2.82 24.41 -6.87
C GLY A 222 3.08 23.41 -5.74
N ILE A 223 4.22 23.47 -5.06
CA ILE A 223 4.55 22.62 -3.92
C ILE A 223 3.51 22.82 -2.80
N ILE A 224 3.19 24.08 -2.45
CA ILE A 224 2.19 24.35 -1.41
C ILE A 224 0.82 23.81 -1.82
N ASN A 225 0.33 24.17 -3.02
CA ASN A 225 -1.04 23.87 -3.43
C ASN A 225 -1.25 22.41 -3.84
N HIS A 226 -0.25 21.78 -4.48
CA HIS A 226 -0.42 20.46 -5.08
C HIS A 226 0.19 19.33 -4.23
N VAL A 227 1.13 19.62 -3.30
CA VAL A 227 1.67 18.62 -2.39
C VAL A 227 1.11 18.77 -0.98
N PHE A 228 1.28 19.95 -0.35
CA PHE A 228 0.90 20.13 1.06
C PHE A 228 -0.59 20.38 1.27
N LEU A 229 -1.23 21.09 0.38
CA LEU A 229 -2.68 21.39 0.44
C LEU A 229 -3.52 20.50 -0.47
N TYR A 230 -2.90 19.48 -1.09
CA TYR A 230 -3.61 18.54 -1.94
C TYR A 230 -4.76 17.88 -1.18
N ARG A 231 -5.94 17.96 -1.75
CA ARG A 231 -7.14 17.28 -1.28
C ARG A 231 -7.57 16.28 -2.35
N GLY A 232 -7.39 15.00 -2.09
CA GLY A 232 -7.99 13.93 -2.90
C GLY A 232 -9.52 13.96 -2.80
N PHE A 233 -10.19 13.05 -3.49
CA PHE A 233 -11.64 12.88 -3.35
C PHE A 233 -11.99 12.57 -1.89
N ALA A 234 -12.48 13.60 -1.18
CA ALA A 234 -12.87 13.52 0.22
C ALA A 234 -14.20 12.76 0.32
N ASN A 235 -14.14 11.45 0.54
CA ASN A 235 -15.32 10.60 0.71
C ASN A 235 -15.34 9.91 2.08
N ALA A 236 -14.22 9.87 2.79
CA ALA A 236 -14.04 9.33 4.14
C ALA A 236 -14.97 8.15 4.50
N PRO A 237 -14.94 7.04 3.76
CA PRO A 237 -15.99 6.01 3.77
C PRO A 237 -16.22 5.39 5.14
N PHE A 238 -15.17 5.21 5.95
CA PHE A 238 -15.32 4.71 7.30
C PHE A 238 -16.10 5.69 8.19
N TRP A 239 -15.76 6.97 8.13
CA TRP A 239 -16.37 7.98 8.97
C TRP A 239 -17.85 8.18 8.65
N HIS A 240 -18.21 8.24 7.37
CA HIS A 240 -19.62 8.32 6.94
C HIS A 240 -20.42 7.08 7.31
N GLY A 241 -19.78 5.92 7.51
CA GLY A 241 -20.44 4.70 7.92
C GLY A 241 -20.66 4.53 9.43
N VAL A 242 -19.85 5.23 10.26
CA VAL A 242 -19.89 5.00 11.74
C VAL A 242 -20.13 6.25 12.57
N ALA A 243 -19.79 7.44 12.07
CA ALA A 243 -19.93 8.66 12.84
C ALA A 243 -21.29 9.33 12.61
N PRO A 244 -21.95 9.82 13.67
CA PRO A 244 -23.16 10.61 13.53
C PRO A 244 -22.92 11.85 12.63
N GLU A 245 -23.88 12.18 11.77
CA GLU A 245 -23.77 13.34 10.85
C GLU A 245 -23.42 14.66 11.57
N VAL A 246 -23.92 14.82 12.81
CA VAL A 246 -23.62 15.98 13.64
C VAL A 246 -22.10 16.14 13.89
N ILE A 247 -21.37 15.05 14.02
CA ILE A 247 -19.90 15.06 14.21
C ILE A 247 -19.21 15.38 12.89
N ILE A 248 -19.62 14.73 11.81
CA ILE A 248 -19.05 14.90 10.47
C ILE A 248 -19.21 16.35 9.98
N ASN A 249 -20.34 16.95 10.26
CA ASN A 249 -20.66 18.33 9.86
C ASN A 249 -19.94 19.41 10.71
N LYS A 250 -19.51 19.07 11.94
CA LYS A 250 -18.85 20.01 12.85
C LYS A 250 -17.33 19.90 12.87
N ILE A 251 -16.77 18.72 12.63
CA ILE A 251 -15.33 18.47 12.71
C ILE A 251 -14.80 18.15 11.32
N PRO A 252 -13.82 18.90 10.80
CA PRO A 252 -13.17 18.56 9.55
C PRO A 252 -12.65 17.11 9.57
N ILE A 253 -13.07 16.29 8.61
CA ILE A 253 -12.73 14.85 8.54
C ILE A 253 -11.21 14.62 8.58
N PHE A 254 -10.44 15.54 7.99
CA PHE A 254 -8.99 15.49 8.07
C PHE A 254 -8.47 15.52 9.52
N LEU A 255 -9.09 16.31 10.41
CA LEU A 255 -8.70 16.34 11.84
C LEU A 255 -9.08 15.04 12.55
N LEU A 256 -10.24 14.44 12.22
CA LEU A 256 -10.61 13.12 12.72
C LEU A 256 -9.59 12.07 12.28
N PHE A 257 -9.19 12.07 11.03
CA PHE A 257 -8.17 11.19 10.49
C PHE A 257 -6.82 11.34 11.20
N VAL A 258 -6.28 12.55 11.27
CA VAL A 258 -4.99 12.83 11.93
C VAL A 258 -5.06 12.49 13.43
N GLY A 259 -6.11 12.92 14.12
CA GLY A 259 -6.33 12.64 15.53
C GLY A 259 -6.37 11.14 15.81
N THR A 260 -7.12 10.39 15.02
CA THR A 260 -7.20 8.93 15.16
C THR A 260 -5.86 8.25 14.95
N LEU A 261 -5.10 8.62 13.91
CA LEU A 261 -3.77 8.07 13.68
C LEU A 261 -2.84 8.35 14.87
N LEU A 262 -2.85 9.56 15.44
CA LEU A 262 -2.02 9.89 16.60
C LEU A 262 -2.45 9.13 17.86
N VAL A 263 -3.75 9.03 18.14
CA VAL A 263 -4.29 8.28 19.29
C VAL A 263 -3.94 6.79 19.18
N LEU A 264 -4.11 6.20 18.00
CA LEU A 264 -3.75 4.80 17.79
C LEU A 264 -2.23 4.60 17.86
N GLY A 265 -1.42 5.57 17.43
CA GLY A 265 0.03 5.55 17.63
C GLY A 265 0.41 5.48 19.10
N LEU A 266 -0.25 6.25 19.96
CA LEU A 266 -0.08 6.18 21.42
C LEU A 266 -0.56 4.85 21.99
N PHE A 267 -1.68 4.35 21.52
CA PHE A 267 -2.23 3.06 21.95
C PHE A 267 -1.30 1.89 21.60
N PHE A 268 -0.72 1.90 20.40
CA PHE A 268 0.19 0.84 19.94
C PHE A 268 1.67 1.09 20.28
N ARG A 269 2.00 2.06 21.13
CA ARG A 269 3.40 2.42 21.47
C ARG A 269 4.24 1.28 22.02
N THR A 270 3.62 0.25 22.64
CA THR A 270 4.31 -0.92 23.20
C THR A 270 4.63 -1.99 22.15
N LYS A 271 4.06 -1.90 20.94
CA LYS A 271 4.31 -2.85 19.84
C LYS A 271 5.72 -2.67 19.29
N LYS A 272 6.32 -3.73 18.72
CA LYS A 272 7.61 -3.61 18.03
C LYS A 272 7.51 -2.64 16.86
N PRO A 273 8.59 -1.94 16.46
CA PRO A 273 8.58 -0.97 15.35
C PRO A 273 8.00 -1.53 14.06
N LEU A 274 8.35 -2.77 13.69
CA LEU A 274 7.85 -3.43 12.47
C LEU A 274 6.34 -3.75 12.56
N GLU A 275 5.86 -4.22 13.72
CA GLU A 275 4.43 -4.41 13.97
C GLU A 275 3.67 -3.08 13.89
N SER A 276 4.27 -1.99 14.39
CA SER A 276 3.67 -0.66 14.30
C SER A 276 3.55 -0.17 12.86
N LEU A 277 4.53 -0.47 11.99
CA LEU A 277 4.44 -0.16 10.57
C LEU A 277 3.25 -0.90 9.92
N TYR A 278 3.09 -2.19 10.21
CA TYR A 278 1.96 -2.97 9.70
C TYR A 278 0.62 -2.43 10.18
N LEU A 279 0.49 -2.14 11.47
CA LEU A 279 -0.73 -1.55 12.03
C LEU A 279 -1.01 -0.18 11.44
N TYR A 280 0.01 0.66 11.29
CA TYR A 280 -0.11 1.98 10.69
C TYR A 280 -0.67 1.91 9.26
N THR A 281 -0.14 1.01 8.40
CA THR A 281 -0.62 0.90 7.02
C THR A 281 -2.07 0.43 6.93
N ILE A 282 -2.52 -0.45 7.82
CA ILE A 282 -3.92 -0.87 7.90
C ILE A 282 -4.81 0.30 8.38
N VAL A 283 -4.42 0.95 9.47
CA VAL A 283 -5.15 2.08 10.08
C VAL A 283 -5.22 3.26 9.12
N LEU A 284 -4.13 3.53 8.39
CA LEU A 284 -4.09 4.56 7.35
C LEU A 284 -5.20 4.37 6.31
N VAL A 285 -5.36 3.15 5.79
CA VAL A 285 -6.40 2.85 4.78
C VAL A 285 -7.80 2.92 5.38
N ILE A 286 -8.00 2.36 6.59
CA ILE A 286 -9.33 2.35 7.25
C ILE A 286 -9.82 3.78 7.49
N PHE A 287 -9.01 4.63 8.11
CA PHE A 287 -9.44 5.94 8.58
C PHE A 287 -9.14 7.07 7.61
N SER A 288 -8.66 6.76 6.38
CA SER A 288 -8.36 7.79 5.37
C SER A 288 -9.52 8.74 5.15
N SER A 289 -9.21 10.02 5.05
CA SER A 289 -10.17 11.07 4.69
C SER A 289 -10.46 11.12 3.19
N ALA A 290 -9.65 10.45 2.38
CA ALA A 290 -9.76 10.40 0.92
C ALA A 290 -9.85 8.97 0.41
N VAL A 291 -10.44 8.78 -0.76
CA VAL A 291 -10.57 7.51 -1.45
C VAL A 291 -9.75 7.54 -2.74
N ALA A 292 -8.99 6.49 -2.96
CA ALA A 292 -8.37 6.20 -4.24
C ALA A 292 -8.12 4.69 -4.35
N ASN A 293 -8.29 4.12 -5.54
CA ASN A 293 -8.14 2.68 -5.77
C ASN A 293 -6.78 2.13 -5.32
N GLN A 294 -5.71 2.91 -5.48
CA GLN A 294 -4.36 2.54 -5.06
C GLN A 294 -4.22 2.37 -3.53
N TYR A 295 -5.04 3.04 -2.73
CA TYR A 295 -4.95 2.91 -1.27
C TYR A 295 -5.24 1.49 -0.79
N LEU A 296 -6.04 0.72 -1.54
CA LEU A 296 -6.31 -0.68 -1.24
C LEU A 296 -5.03 -1.53 -1.18
N ALA A 297 -3.97 -1.14 -1.92
CA ALA A 297 -2.70 -1.87 -1.95
C ALA A 297 -1.78 -1.54 -0.76
N ILE A 298 -1.91 -0.39 -0.11
CA ILE A 298 -1.00 0.09 0.95
C ILE A 298 -0.90 -0.91 2.12
N CYS A 299 -2.01 -1.55 2.48
CA CYS A 299 -2.06 -2.48 3.61
C CYS A 299 -1.70 -3.94 3.24
N ILE A 300 -1.45 -4.27 1.96
CA ILE A 300 -1.31 -5.68 1.52
C ILE A 300 -0.13 -6.38 2.20
N VAL A 301 1.00 -5.70 2.41
CA VAL A 301 2.12 -6.27 3.17
C VAL A 301 1.67 -6.69 4.57
N ALA A 302 0.98 -5.81 5.27
CA ALA A 302 0.54 -6.03 6.63
C ALA A 302 -0.51 -7.15 6.74
N ILE A 303 -1.52 -7.15 5.88
CA ILE A 303 -2.56 -8.18 5.89
C ILE A 303 -2.02 -9.56 5.45
N SER A 304 -0.97 -9.60 4.64
CA SER A 304 -0.27 -10.85 4.32
C SER A 304 0.43 -11.44 5.55
N VAL A 305 1.10 -10.58 6.34
CA VAL A 305 1.78 -11.01 7.58
C VAL A 305 0.77 -11.48 8.63
N TYR A 306 -0.30 -10.74 8.84
CA TYR A 306 -1.32 -11.08 9.84
C TYR A 306 -2.27 -12.20 9.39
N SER A 307 -2.46 -12.39 8.11
CA SER A 307 -3.15 -13.48 7.38
C SER A 307 -4.33 -14.12 8.13
N ASN A 308 -5.44 -13.40 8.28
CA ASN A 308 -6.70 -13.96 8.74
C ASN A 308 -7.73 -14.09 7.59
N PHE A 309 -8.84 -14.82 7.82
CA PHE A 309 -9.84 -15.08 6.77
C PHE A 309 -10.57 -13.80 6.30
N ILE A 310 -10.74 -12.80 7.16
CA ILE A 310 -11.37 -11.52 6.78
C ILE A 310 -10.47 -10.75 5.82
N TYR A 311 -9.14 -10.80 6.01
CA TYR A 311 -8.19 -10.22 5.07
C TYR A 311 -8.16 -10.95 3.72
N ALA A 312 -8.43 -12.26 3.71
CA ALA A 312 -8.64 -12.99 2.45
C ALA A 312 -9.93 -12.51 1.74
N LEU A 313 -11.02 -12.32 2.47
CA LEU A 313 -12.25 -11.73 1.94
C LEU A 313 -12.02 -10.30 1.41
N TYR A 314 -11.29 -9.46 2.15
CA TYR A 314 -10.89 -8.13 1.68
C TYR A 314 -10.14 -8.20 0.34
N SER A 315 -9.20 -9.13 0.21
CA SER A 315 -8.41 -9.29 -1.02
C SER A 315 -9.27 -9.73 -2.21
N ILE A 316 -10.23 -10.64 -1.99
CA ILE A 316 -11.17 -11.09 -3.04
C ILE A 316 -12.15 -9.98 -3.39
N ALA A 317 -12.77 -9.35 -2.40
CA ALA A 317 -13.73 -8.27 -2.61
C ALA A 317 -13.07 -7.06 -3.28
N GLY A 318 -11.85 -6.69 -2.87
CA GLY A 318 -11.08 -5.63 -3.48
C GLY A 318 -10.68 -5.93 -4.94
N MET A 319 -10.37 -7.19 -5.26
CA MET A 319 -10.19 -7.62 -6.65
C MET A 319 -11.48 -7.40 -7.46
N LEU A 320 -12.62 -7.88 -6.97
CA LEU A 320 -13.90 -7.74 -7.66
C LEU A 320 -14.28 -6.26 -7.86
N TYR A 321 -14.07 -5.44 -6.83
CA TYR A 321 -14.24 -4.00 -6.92
C TYR A 321 -13.37 -3.37 -8.02
N LEU A 322 -12.07 -3.69 -8.06
CA LEU A 322 -11.13 -3.15 -9.06
C LEU A 322 -11.42 -3.68 -10.49
N LEU A 323 -12.03 -4.84 -10.63
CA LEU A 323 -12.47 -5.36 -11.93
C LEU A 323 -13.74 -4.68 -12.44
N ALA A 324 -14.62 -4.23 -11.54
CA ALA A 324 -15.91 -3.62 -11.86
C ALA A 324 -15.89 -2.08 -11.87
N SER A 325 -14.99 -1.46 -11.09
CA SER A 325 -14.92 0.00 -10.89
C SER A 325 -14.67 0.77 -12.18
N GLY A 326 -15.25 1.98 -12.28
CA GLY A 326 -15.06 2.91 -13.38
C GLY A 326 -13.61 3.30 -13.63
N ASP A 327 -12.81 3.44 -12.57
CA ASP A 327 -11.36 3.67 -12.64
C ASP A 327 -10.54 2.35 -12.58
N GLY A 328 -11.20 1.21 -12.69
CA GLY A 328 -10.60 -0.12 -12.68
C GLY A 328 -10.39 -0.69 -14.08
N LEU A 329 -10.30 -2.03 -14.15
CA LEU A 329 -10.01 -2.76 -15.41
C LEU A 329 -11.19 -2.83 -16.38
N HIS A 330 -12.38 -2.39 -16.01
CA HIS A 330 -13.57 -2.35 -16.87
C HIS A 330 -13.92 -3.67 -17.57
N PHE A 331 -13.84 -4.80 -16.88
CA PHE A 331 -14.35 -6.03 -17.47
C PHE A 331 -15.89 -6.00 -17.54
N SER A 332 -16.44 -5.99 -18.73
CA SER A 332 -17.88 -5.90 -19.00
C SER A 332 -18.72 -6.91 -18.21
N LEU A 333 -18.23 -8.16 -18.08
CA LEU A 333 -18.87 -9.20 -17.28
C LEU A 333 -19.03 -8.77 -15.81
N PHE A 334 -17.99 -8.25 -15.20
CA PHE A 334 -18.03 -7.81 -13.81
C PHE A 334 -18.82 -6.52 -13.65
N GLN A 335 -18.80 -5.61 -14.62
CA GLN A 335 -19.63 -4.42 -14.61
C GLN A 335 -21.12 -4.76 -14.68
N HIS A 336 -21.48 -5.77 -15.48
CA HIS A 336 -22.87 -6.19 -15.63
C HIS A 336 -23.43 -6.80 -14.32
N TYR A 337 -22.66 -7.64 -13.63
CA TYR A 337 -23.13 -8.35 -12.44
C TYR A 337 -22.80 -7.64 -11.11
N LEU A 338 -21.74 -6.86 -11.04
CA LEU A 338 -21.25 -6.24 -9.79
C LEU A 338 -21.16 -4.72 -9.89
N GLY A 339 -21.10 -4.18 -11.10
CA GLY A 339 -20.98 -2.76 -11.36
C GLY A 339 -22.31 -2.06 -11.26
N SER A 340 -22.31 -0.85 -10.76
CA SER A 340 -23.42 0.06 -10.89
C SER A 340 -23.13 1.10 -11.96
N ASN A 341 -24.13 1.41 -12.72
CA ASN A 341 -24.23 2.68 -13.41
C ASN A 341 -24.37 3.80 -12.34
N GLY A 342 -23.25 4.17 -11.74
CA GLY A 342 -23.13 5.39 -10.96
C GLY A 342 -23.04 5.26 -9.44
N ASN A 343 -23.82 4.44 -8.69
CA ASN A 343 -23.83 4.59 -7.23
C ASN A 343 -24.22 3.35 -6.39
N SER A 344 -24.45 2.20 -6.95
CA SER A 344 -24.92 1.02 -6.17
C SER A 344 -24.35 -0.31 -6.69
N GLY A 345 -23.02 -0.43 -6.74
CA GLY A 345 -22.38 -1.73 -6.92
C GLY A 345 -22.59 -2.61 -5.70
N VAL A 346 -22.61 -3.93 -5.91
CA VAL A 346 -22.75 -4.92 -4.84
C VAL A 346 -21.61 -4.82 -3.82
N ILE A 347 -20.45 -4.28 -4.21
CA ILE A 347 -19.28 -4.03 -3.36
C ILE A 347 -18.79 -2.62 -3.63
N GLY A 348 -18.94 -1.73 -2.66
CA GLY A 348 -18.38 -0.38 -2.68
C GLY A 348 -17.07 -0.29 -1.92
N TYR A 349 -16.41 0.85 -2.00
CA TYR A 349 -15.17 1.11 -1.26
C TYR A 349 -15.39 1.09 0.26
N GLN A 350 -16.59 1.48 0.71
CA GLN A 350 -16.96 1.48 2.12
C GLN A 350 -16.94 0.08 2.72
N GLU A 351 -17.50 -0.91 2.02
CA GLU A 351 -17.52 -2.31 2.46
C GLU A 351 -16.11 -2.88 2.56
N LEU A 352 -15.21 -2.49 1.65
CA LEU A 352 -13.79 -2.89 1.71
C LEU A 352 -13.10 -2.35 2.96
N VAL A 353 -13.35 -1.09 3.29
CA VAL A 353 -12.80 -0.46 4.50
C VAL A 353 -13.34 -1.13 5.76
N PHE A 354 -14.62 -1.49 5.79
CA PHE A 354 -15.21 -2.25 6.91
C PHE A 354 -14.64 -3.66 7.03
N LEU A 355 -14.43 -4.38 5.94
CA LEU A 355 -13.74 -5.68 5.97
C LEU A 355 -12.33 -5.53 6.55
N LEU A 356 -11.60 -4.51 6.13
CA LEU A 356 -10.27 -4.25 6.66
C LEU A 356 -10.30 -3.94 8.16
N PHE A 357 -11.27 -3.15 8.61
CA PHE A 357 -11.49 -2.84 10.03
C PHE A 357 -11.83 -4.10 10.84
N LEU A 358 -12.77 -4.92 10.38
CA LEU A 358 -13.11 -6.19 11.04
C LEU A 358 -11.92 -7.15 11.12
N GLY A 359 -11.10 -7.20 10.05
CA GLY A 359 -9.86 -7.96 10.04
C GLY A 359 -8.85 -7.47 11.10
N LEU A 360 -8.76 -6.15 11.30
CA LEU A 360 -7.93 -5.54 12.33
C LEU A 360 -8.46 -5.87 13.74
N VAL A 361 -9.75 -5.75 13.97
CA VAL A 361 -10.39 -6.11 15.25
C VAL A 361 -10.13 -7.58 15.57
N LEU A 362 -10.31 -8.48 14.60
CA LEU A 362 -10.02 -9.90 14.79
C LEU A 362 -8.52 -10.12 15.10
N GLN A 363 -7.63 -9.37 14.46
CA GLN A 363 -6.18 -9.46 14.71
C GLN A 363 -5.80 -9.01 16.12
N LEU A 364 -6.45 -7.99 16.65
CA LEU A 364 -6.19 -7.44 17.99
C LEU A 364 -6.90 -8.25 19.10
N THR A 365 -7.88 -9.05 18.76
CA THR A 365 -8.61 -9.90 19.70
C THR A 365 -7.68 -10.96 20.31
N PRO A 366 -7.72 -11.21 21.63
CA PRO A 366 -6.94 -12.25 22.30
C PRO A 366 -7.16 -13.63 21.64
N LYS A 367 -6.11 -14.47 21.62
CA LYS A 367 -6.15 -15.78 20.94
C LYS A 367 -7.31 -16.66 21.37
N GLU A 368 -7.64 -16.69 22.68
CA GLU A 368 -8.74 -17.48 23.23
C GLU A 368 -10.11 -17.05 22.68
N ALA A 369 -10.38 -15.74 22.69
CA ALA A 369 -11.61 -15.20 22.13
C ALA A 369 -11.68 -15.39 20.60
N ARG A 370 -10.55 -15.25 19.90
CA ARG A 370 -10.43 -15.51 18.46
C ARG A 370 -10.77 -16.96 18.12
N THR A 371 -10.28 -17.93 18.89
CA THR A 371 -10.58 -19.35 18.71
C THR A 371 -12.08 -19.63 18.89
N LYS A 372 -12.72 -19.02 19.89
CA LYS A 372 -14.19 -19.12 20.09
C LYS A 372 -14.97 -18.56 18.92
N ILE A 373 -14.58 -17.37 18.43
CA ILE A 373 -15.20 -16.73 17.26
C ILE A 373 -15.09 -17.63 16.03
N LEU A 374 -13.88 -18.15 15.74
CA LEU A 374 -13.66 -19.05 14.60
C LEU A 374 -14.46 -20.35 14.70
N HIS A 375 -14.60 -20.90 15.90
CA HIS A 375 -15.41 -22.10 16.13
C HIS A 375 -16.91 -21.83 15.89
N LEU A 376 -17.41 -20.67 16.30
CA LEU A 376 -18.79 -20.24 16.00
C LEU A 376 -19.02 -20.11 14.50
N PHE A 377 -18.13 -19.42 13.78
CA PHE A 377 -18.22 -19.29 12.32
C PHE A 377 -18.25 -20.66 11.63
N LYS A 378 -17.37 -21.59 12.05
CA LYS A 378 -17.34 -22.94 11.50
C LYS A 378 -18.64 -23.69 11.76
N LYS A 379 -19.21 -23.56 12.95
CA LYS A 379 -20.51 -24.16 13.31
C LYS A 379 -21.64 -23.61 12.44
N TYR A 380 -21.74 -22.27 12.29
CA TYR A 380 -22.75 -21.64 11.44
C TYR A 380 -22.58 -22.00 9.96
N SER A 381 -21.37 -22.04 9.45
CA SER A 381 -21.08 -22.46 8.07
C SER A 381 -21.53 -23.90 7.80
N LEU A 382 -21.36 -24.81 8.76
CA LEU A 382 -21.84 -26.19 8.66
C LEU A 382 -23.37 -26.28 8.69
N CYS A 383 -24.05 -25.50 9.56
CA CYS A 383 -25.50 -25.42 9.58
C CYS A 383 -26.07 -24.89 8.26
N LEU A 384 -25.52 -23.79 7.74
CA LEU A 384 -25.92 -23.19 6.46
C LEU A 384 -25.74 -24.17 5.29
N LYS A 385 -24.64 -24.89 5.28
CA LYS A 385 -24.39 -25.91 4.26
C LYS A 385 -25.39 -27.07 4.33
N GLN A 386 -25.82 -27.46 5.53
CA GLN A 386 -26.86 -28.50 5.73
C GLN A 386 -28.25 -28.00 5.28
N GLU A 387 -28.59 -26.74 5.58
CA GLU A 387 -29.86 -26.14 5.13
C GLU A 387 -29.92 -26.01 3.60
N ILE A 388 -28.84 -25.50 2.96
CA ILE A 388 -28.79 -25.43 1.49
C ILE A 388 -28.88 -26.82 0.86
N THR A 389 -28.21 -27.82 1.44
CA THR A 389 -28.25 -29.20 0.94
C THR A 389 -29.65 -29.82 1.13
N ALA A 390 -30.34 -29.49 2.20
CA ALA A 390 -31.72 -29.94 2.44
C ALA A 390 -32.71 -29.29 1.47
N GLN A 391 -32.56 -27.98 1.18
CA GLN A 391 -33.39 -27.29 0.18
C GLN A 391 -33.20 -27.82 -1.25
N ILE A 392 -31.96 -28.18 -1.62
CA ILE A 392 -31.67 -28.75 -2.95
C ILE A 392 -32.20 -30.17 -3.07
N LYS A 393 -32.38 -30.91 -1.97
CA LYS A 393 -32.89 -32.29 -1.94
C LYS A 393 -34.41 -32.41 -1.74
N SER A 394 -35.13 -31.31 -1.44
CA SER A 394 -36.58 -31.35 -1.40
C SER A 394 -37.12 -31.35 -2.82
N PRO A 395 -37.78 -32.42 -3.29
CA PRO A 395 -38.43 -32.39 -4.59
C PRO A 395 -39.57 -31.37 -4.55
N TRP A 396 -39.71 -30.62 -5.63
CA TRP A 396 -40.87 -29.77 -5.92
C TRP A 396 -42.12 -30.63 -6.04
#